data_3431c7176d40976d4a69a72169d0a921
#
_entry.id   3431c7176d40976d4a69a72169d0a921
#
_cell.length_a   1.000
_cell.length_b   1.000
_cell.length_c   1.000
_cell.angle_alpha   90.00
_cell.angle_beta   90.00
_cell.angle_gamma   90.00
#
_symmetry.space_group_name_H-M   'P 1'
#
loop_
_entity.id
_entity.type
_entity.pdbx_description
1 polymer ?
#
loop_
_entity_poly.entity_id
_entity_poly.type
_entity_poly.pdbx_seq_one_letter_code
_entity_poly.pdbx_strand_id
1 'polypeptide(L)'
;ISEIAPKEALLCTNTSGLHITEIAEACKYPERFMGQHWLNPPHLLPLCEIIAGAKTSPENVQKMRELVKGLGKQPVVVGDINGFIINRIQFAVLREALHIVAMGAATYEDVDTVLKAGMGLRYAVLGPFGIADHGGIHTFDHITSYLNADLADEKEESPVLKKMVEEGKLGVKSGQGFYDYSGDKADQAIQDRDRMYIELAKVLYFNKK
;
A
#
# COMPACT_ATOMS: atom_id res chain seq x y z
N ILE A 1 28.08 1.87 -3.75
CA ILE A 1 27.41 2.95 -4.52
C ILE A 1 27.63 4.30 -3.83
N SER A 2 27.41 4.43 -2.52
CA SER A 2 27.48 5.71 -1.80
C SER A 2 28.84 6.43 -1.94
N GLU A 3 29.94 5.72 -2.20
CA GLU A 3 31.29 6.29 -2.37
C GLU A 3 31.58 6.78 -3.78
N ILE A 4 30.96 6.15 -4.79
CA ILE A 4 31.22 6.40 -6.19
C ILE A 4 30.17 7.26 -6.90
N ALA A 5 28.96 7.33 -6.34
CA ALA A 5 27.91 8.19 -6.87
C ALA A 5 28.25 9.66 -6.62
N PRO A 6 27.88 10.58 -7.54
CA PRO A 6 28.06 12.03 -7.33
C PRO A 6 27.53 12.47 -5.96
N LYS A 7 28.17 13.48 -5.37
CA LYS A 7 27.83 13.94 -4.01
C LYS A 7 26.39 14.42 -3.88
N GLU A 8 25.84 14.96 -4.95
CA GLU A 8 24.48 15.50 -5.04
C GLU A 8 23.44 14.42 -5.34
N ALA A 9 23.86 13.19 -5.70
CA ALA A 9 22.95 12.11 -6.03
C ALA A 9 22.20 11.61 -4.77
N LEU A 10 20.90 11.55 -4.85
CA LEU A 10 20.07 10.88 -3.86
C LEU A 10 20.12 9.37 -4.09
N LEU A 11 20.29 8.62 -3.03
CA LEU A 11 20.35 7.16 -3.06
C LEU A 11 19.07 6.60 -2.47
N CYS A 12 18.43 5.68 -3.19
CA CYS A 12 17.14 5.14 -2.78
C CYS A 12 17.11 3.63 -2.84
N THR A 13 16.30 3.05 -1.98
CA THR A 13 15.89 1.65 -2.04
C THR A 13 14.39 1.56 -2.25
N ASN A 14 13.93 0.61 -3.08
CA ASN A 14 12.51 0.31 -3.28
C ASN A 14 12.06 -0.88 -2.42
N THR A 15 12.65 -1.07 -1.25
CA THR A 15 12.12 -2.07 -0.31
C THR A 15 10.68 -1.73 0.06
N SER A 16 9.86 -2.76 0.28
CA SER A 16 8.44 -2.60 0.62
C SER A 16 8.16 -2.69 2.13
N GLY A 17 9.21 -2.82 2.98
CA GLY A 17 8.95 -2.96 4.42
C GLY A 17 10.18 -3.09 5.30
N LEU A 18 11.39 -3.16 4.74
CA LEU A 18 12.62 -3.24 5.53
C LEU A 18 13.00 -1.86 6.08
N HIS A 19 13.59 -1.82 7.26
CA HIS A 19 14.04 -0.58 7.89
C HIS A 19 15.11 0.13 7.06
N ILE A 20 14.83 1.36 6.67
CA ILE A 20 15.73 2.20 5.89
C ILE A 20 16.99 2.55 6.71
N THR A 21 16.82 2.78 8.00
CA THR A 21 17.91 3.07 8.93
C THR A 21 18.96 1.95 8.95
N GLU A 22 18.51 0.68 9.01
CA GLU A 22 19.40 -0.48 9.01
C GLU A 22 20.15 -0.62 7.68
N ILE A 23 19.44 -0.46 6.55
CA ILE A 23 20.08 -0.51 5.23
C ILE A 23 21.11 0.62 5.08
N ALA A 24 20.82 1.79 5.64
CA ALA A 24 21.69 2.97 5.57
C ALA A 24 23.00 2.80 6.37
N GLU A 25 23.09 1.85 7.31
CA GLU A 25 24.34 1.56 8.03
C GLU A 25 25.49 1.14 7.11
N ALA A 26 25.18 0.50 5.99
CA ALA A 26 26.14 0.14 4.94
C ALA A 26 26.56 1.34 4.06
N CYS A 27 25.95 2.52 4.23
CA CYS A 27 26.23 3.70 3.44
C CYS A 27 27.28 4.60 4.10
N LYS A 28 28.28 5.02 3.34
CA LYS A 28 29.27 6.03 3.81
C LYS A 28 28.64 7.41 4.02
N TYR A 29 27.63 7.75 3.25
CA TYR A 29 26.92 9.03 3.27
C TYR A 29 25.41 8.78 3.43
N PRO A 30 24.98 8.35 4.64
CA PRO A 30 23.60 7.96 4.91
C PRO A 30 22.62 9.15 4.88
N GLU A 31 23.09 10.39 4.99
CA GLU A 31 22.27 11.61 4.95
C GLU A 31 21.54 11.80 3.62
N ARG A 32 22.00 11.15 2.55
CA ARG A 32 21.39 11.17 1.22
C ARG A 32 20.72 9.85 0.81
N PHE A 33 20.63 8.89 1.76
CA PHE A 33 19.98 7.61 1.53
C PHE A 33 18.58 7.59 2.14
N MET A 34 17.59 7.06 1.40
CA MET A 34 16.19 6.96 1.84
C MET A 34 15.44 5.83 1.14
N GLY A 35 14.28 5.48 1.65
CA GLY A 35 13.31 4.64 0.94
C GLY A 35 12.53 5.46 -0.07
N GLN A 36 12.27 4.87 -1.23
CA GLN A 36 11.36 5.40 -2.25
C GLN A 36 10.44 4.27 -2.68
N HIS A 37 9.34 4.10 -1.96
CA HIS A 37 8.45 2.97 -2.11
C HIS A 37 7.33 3.28 -3.12
N TRP A 38 7.37 2.56 -4.22
CA TRP A 38 6.39 2.62 -5.29
C TRP A 38 5.41 1.46 -5.20
N LEU A 39 4.13 1.75 -5.45
CA LEU A 39 3.12 0.69 -5.52
C LEU A 39 3.07 0.09 -6.92
N ASN A 40 2.90 -1.23 -6.98
CA ASN A 40 2.77 -1.94 -8.25
C ASN A 40 1.32 -1.87 -8.79
N PRO A 41 1.12 -1.50 -10.06
CA PRO A 41 2.11 -1.10 -11.08
C PRO A 41 2.53 0.38 -10.94
N PRO A 42 3.83 0.68 -10.81
CA PRO A 42 4.31 2.02 -10.43
C PRO A 42 4.04 3.10 -11.48
N HIS A 43 3.86 2.73 -12.73
CA HIS A 43 3.54 3.68 -13.81
C HIS A 43 2.08 4.14 -13.78
N LEU A 44 1.16 3.39 -13.15
CA LEU A 44 -0.26 3.71 -13.07
C LEU A 44 -0.63 4.35 -11.73
N LEU A 45 -0.10 3.84 -10.62
CA LEU A 45 -0.47 4.32 -9.30
C LEU A 45 0.24 5.64 -8.96
N PRO A 46 -0.48 6.66 -8.48
CA PRO A 46 0.11 7.97 -8.21
C PRO A 46 0.95 8.04 -6.94
N LEU A 47 0.72 7.18 -5.94
CA LEU A 47 1.39 7.25 -4.65
C LEU A 47 2.88 6.86 -4.75
N CYS A 48 3.72 7.63 -4.04
CA CYS A 48 5.09 7.27 -3.72
C CYS A 48 5.36 7.62 -2.26
N GLU A 49 5.67 6.64 -1.42
CA GLU A 49 6.12 6.88 -0.06
C GLU A 49 7.63 7.17 -0.04
N ILE A 50 8.02 8.22 0.66
CA ILE A 50 9.41 8.61 0.88
C ILE A 50 9.73 8.35 2.34
N ILE A 51 10.60 7.39 2.61
CA ILE A 51 10.92 6.95 3.97
C ILE A 51 12.28 7.49 4.37
N ALA A 52 12.28 8.39 5.35
CA ALA A 52 13.49 8.93 5.93
C ALA A 52 14.04 7.97 6.98
N GLY A 53 15.25 7.47 6.80
CA GLY A 53 16.00 6.78 7.86
C GLY A 53 16.52 7.79 8.91
N ALA A 54 17.02 7.29 10.03
CA ALA A 54 17.46 8.11 11.16
C ALA A 54 18.53 9.16 10.81
N LYS A 55 19.33 8.90 9.78
CA LYS A 55 20.41 9.79 9.32
C LYS A 55 20.09 10.56 8.04
N THR A 56 18.94 10.31 7.41
CA THR A 56 18.53 11.01 6.19
C THR A 56 18.32 12.48 6.47
N SER A 57 18.96 13.37 5.72
CA SER A 57 18.82 14.80 5.96
C SER A 57 17.45 15.32 5.51
N PRO A 58 16.81 16.24 6.26
CA PRO A 58 15.54 16.85 5.87
C PRO A 58 15.60 17.54 4.50
N GLU A 59 16.74 18.13 4.15
CA GLU A 59 16.97 18.76 2.85
C GLU A 59 16.86 17.74 1.71
N ASN A 60 17.47 16.56 1.86
CA ASN A 60 17.42 15.50 0.85
C ASN A 60 16.02 14.89 0.75
N VAL A 61 15.29 14.78 1.86
CA VAL A 61 13.85 14.38 1.84
C VAL A 61 13.04 15.40 1.03
N GLN A 62 13.26 16.69 1.23
CA GLN A 62 12.54 17.72 0.48
C GLN A 62 12.90 17.70 -1.01
N LYS A 63 14.18 17.54 -1.37
CA LYS A 63 14.61 17.36 -2.77
C LYS A 63 13.91 16.17 -3.43
N MET A 64 13.83 15.03 -2.72
CA MET A 64 13.13 13.84 -3.21
C MET A 64 11.64 14.12 -3.40
N ARG A 65 11.01 14.80 -2.45
CA ARG A 65 9.59 15.16 -2.53
C ARG A 65 9.30 16.01 -3.79
N GLU A 66 10.13 17.02 -4.07
CA GLU A 66 9.97 17.85 -5.26
C GLU A 66 10.20 17.04 -6.56
N LEU A 67 11.20 16.15 -6.56
CA LEU A 67 11.46 15.26 -7.69
C LEU A 67 10.25 14.36 -7.98
N VAL A 68 9.70 13.72 -6.97
CA VAL A 68 8.53 12.84 -7.10
C VAL A 68 7.30 13.61 -7.60
N LYS A 69 7.08 14.83 -7.09
CA LYS A 69 6.04 15.73 -7.62
C LYS A 69 6.27 16.09 -9.09
N GLY A 70 7.51 16.38 -9.47
CA GLY A 70 7.90 16.67 -10.85
C GLY A 70 7.61 15.50 -11.81
N LEU A 71 7.57 14.27 -11.31
CA LEU A 71 7.16 13.07 -12.04
C LEU A 71 5.62 12.91 -12.13
N GLY A 72 4.83 13.88 -11.64
CA GLY A 72 3.37 13.80 -11.62
C GLY A 72 2.82 12.84 -10.54
N LYS A 73 3.62 12.48 -9.55
CA LYS A 73 3.23 11.56 -8.48
C LYS A 73 2.83 12.32 -7.20
N GLN A 74 2.23 11.58 -6.26
CA GLN A 74 1.83 12.08 -4.95
C GLN A 74 2.82 11.60 -3.89
N PRO A 75 3.83 12.40 -3.50
CA PRO A 75 4.79 12.01 -2.49
C PRO A 75 4.20 12.14 -1.08
N VAL A 76 4.39 11.11 -0.27
CA VAL A 76 4.08 11.11 1.15
C VAL A 76 5.35 10.78 1.93
N VAL A 77 5.74 11.65 2.87
CA VAL A 77 6.88 11.41 3.75
C VAL A 77 6.43 10.56 4.92
N VAL A 78 7.11 9.46 5.16
CA VAL A 78 6.76 8.44 6.14
C VAL A 78 7.94 8.18 7.07
N GLY A 79 7.68 7.92 8.34
CA GLY A 79 8.67 7.43 9.29
C GLY A 79 9.15 6.02 8.94
N ASP A 80 10.35 5.69 9.41
CA ASP A 80 10.96 4.37 9.19
C ASP A 80 10.36 3.31 10.13
N ILE A 81 9.20 2.81 9.73
CA ILE A 81 8.45 1.76 10.45
C ILE A 81 8.20 0.57 9.53
N ASN A 82 8.10 -0.63 10.09
CA ASN A 82 7.82 -1.85 9.33
C ASN A 82 6.55 -1.73 8.49
N GLY A 83 6.67 -1.98 7.17
CA GLY A 83 5.56 -1.96 6.22
C GLY A 83 5.06 -0.55 5.87
N PHE A 84 5.71 0.51 6.38
CA PHE A 84 5.38 1.91 6.11
C PHE A 84 3.89 2.21 6.41
N ILE A 85 3.22 3.09 5.66
CA ILE A 85 1.79 3.35 5.87
C ILE A 85 0.93 2.40 5.03
N ILE A 86 1.20 2.34 3.72
CA ILE A 86 0.29 1.64 2.81
C ILE A 86 0.22 0.14 3.10
N ASN A 87 1.35 -0.53 3.33
CA ASN A 87 1.33 -1.96 3.63
C ASN A 87 0.70 -2.24 4.99
N ARG A 88 0.94 -1.40 6.00
CA ARG A 88 0.29 -1.57 7.30
C ARG A 88 -1.23 -1.55 7.19
N ILE A 89 -1.79 -0.59 6.44
CA ILE A 89 -3.24 -0.48 6.22
C ILE A 89 -3.74 -1.64 5.37
N GLN A 90 -3.06 -1.92 4.24
CA GLN A 90 -3.45 -2.99 3.32
C GLN A 90 -3.50 -4.37 4.00
N PHE A 91 -2.48 -4.71 4.79
CA PHE A 91 -2.43 -5.99 5.48
C PHE A 91 -3.36 -6.05 6.70
N ALA A 92 -3.68 -4.93 7.36
CA ALA A 92 -4.72 -4.89 8.37
C ALA A 92 -6.10 -5.19 7.75
N VAL A 93 -6.41 -4.60 6.59
CA VAL A 93 -7.63 -4.89 5.83
C VAL A 93 -7.67 -6.35 5.37
N LEU A 94 -6.57 -6.88 4.84
CA LEU A 94 -6.52 -8.28 4.39
C LEU A 94 -6.71 -9.27 5.55
N ARG A 95 -6.10 -9.00 6.71
CA ARG A 95 -6.26 -9.83 7.90
C ARG A 95 -7.73 -9.90 8.31
N GLU A 96 -8.40 -8.76 8.44
CA GLU A 96 -9.82 -8.68 8.76
C GLU A 96 -10.69 -9.37 7.70
N ALA A 97 -10.39 -9.16 6.41
CA ALA A 97 -11.11 -9.80 5.30
C ALA A 97 -11.03 -11.34 5.39
N LEU A 98 -9.86 -11.89 5.67
CA LEU A 98 -9.67 -13.33 5.85
C LEU A 98 -10.40 -13.87 7.09
N HIS A 99 -10.42 -13.10 8.18
CA HIS A 99 -11.13 -13.42 9.41
C HIS A 99 -12.63 -13.49 9.18
N ILE A 100 -13.24 -12.51 8.51
CA ILE A 100 -14.67 -12.49 8.14
C ILE A 100 -15.07 -13.75 7.35
N VAL A 101 -14.25 -14.13 6.36
CA VAL A 101 -14.51 -15.33 5.58
C VAL A 101 -14.34 -16.61 6.42
N ALA A 102 -13.32 -16.66 7.28
CA ALA A 102 -13.09 -17.80 8.18
C ALA A 102 -14.24 -18.02 9.17
N MET A 103 -14.89 -16.95 9.64
CA MET A 103 -16.10 -17.01 10.46
C MET A 103 -17.35 -17.49 9.67
N GLY A 104 -17.27 -17.61 8.34
CA GLY A 104 -18.41 -17.95 7.49
C GLY A 104 -19.43 -16.81 7.33
N ALA A 105 -19.05 -15.57 7.67
CA ALA A 105 -19.94 -14.41 7.59
C ALA A 105 -20.16 -13.91 6.15
N ALA A 106 -19.16 -14.12 5.26
CA ALA A 106 -19.22 -13.71 3.85
C ALA A 106 -18.30 -14.59 2.98
N THR A 107 -18.51 -14.54 1.66
CA THR A 107 -17.58 -15.10 0.67
C THR A 107 -16.45 -14.12 0.36
N TYR A 108 -15.39 -14.56 -0.32
CA TYR A 108 -14.32 -13.66 -0.81
C TYR A 108 -14.86 -12.58 -1.76
N GLU A 109 -15.80 -12.97 -2.63
CA GLU A 109 -16.47 -12.11 -3.60
C GLU A 109 -17.31 -11.02 -2.91
N ASP A 110 -18.01 -11.37 -1.82
CA ASP A 110 -18.83 -10.43 -1.04
C ASP A 110 -17.92 -9.41 -0.33
N VAL A 111 -16.84 -9.86 0.31
CA VAL A 111 -15.87 -8.97 0.96
C VAL A 111 -15.25 -7.99 -0.05
N ASP A 112 -14.82 -8.50 -1.20
CA ASP A 112 -14.28 -7.67 -2.28
C ASP A 112 -15.31 -6.67 -2.80
N THR A 113 -16.57 -7.06 -2.90
CA THR A 113 -17.66 -6.19 -3.33
C THR A 113 -17.90 -5.06 -2.32
N VAL A 114 -17.95 -5.36 -1.03
CA VAL A 114 -18.10 -4.38 0.05
C VAL A 114 -16.93 -3.40 0.05
N LEU A 115 -15.70 -3.91 -0.10
CA LEU A 115 -14.51 -3.06 -0.13
C LEU A 115 -14.50 -2.17 -1.36
N LYS A 116 -14.79 -2.68 -2.55
CA LYS A 116 -14.78 -1.90 -3.81
C LYS A 116 -15.91 -0.88 -3.86
N ALA A 117 -17.15 -1.29 -3.61
CA ALA A 117 -18.33 -0.43 -3.76
C ALA A 117 -18.57 0.48 -2.55
N GLY A 118 -18.11 0.08 -1.36
CA GLY A 118 -18.28 0.83 -0.12
C GLY A 118 -17.03 1.65 0.23
N MET A 119 -16.06 1.01 0.84
CA MET A 119 -14.87 1.68 1.38
C MET A 119 -13.98 2.25 0.29
N GLY A 120 -13.75 1.53 -0.80
CA GLY A 120 -12.88 1.97 -1.89
C GLY A 120 -13.32 3.27 -2.52
N LEU A 121 -14.63 3.40 -2.79
CA LEU A 121 -15.21 4.64 -3.32
C LEU A 121 -15.07 5.80 -2.31
N ARG A 122 -15.31 5.55 -1.02
CA ARG A 122 -15.16 6.57 0.02
C ARG A 122 -13.70 6.99 0.19
N TYR A 123 -12.77 6.04 0.21
CA TYR A 123 -11.33 6.30 0.38
C TYR A 123 -10.71 6.98 -0.84
N ALA A 124 -11.28 6.82 -2.03
CA ALA A 124 -10.85 7.56 -3.20
C ALA A 124 -11.09 9.08 -3.09
N VAL A 125 -12.06 9.49 -2.27
CA VAL A 125 -12.46 10.90 -2.06
C VAL A 125 -11.98 11.42 -0.72
N LEU A 126 -12.15 10.65 0.34
CA LEU A 126 -11.80 11.00 1.71
C LEU A 126 -10.92 9.91 2.32
N GLY A 127 -9.84 10.28 2.99
CA GLY A 127 -9.09 9.34 3.82
C GLY A 127 -9.89 8.92 5.07
N PRO A 128 -9.40 7.94 5.86
CA PRO A 128 -10.11 7.43 7.03
C PRO A 128 -10.47 8.52 8.06
N PHE A 129 -9.60 9.49 8.29
CA PHE A 129 -9.86 10.60 9.20
C PHE A 129 -10.96 11.52 8.67
N GLY A 130 -10.93 11.86 7.38
CA GLY A 130 -12.00 12.64 6.75
C GLY A 130 -13.35 11.93 6.80
N ILE A 131 -13.36 10.61 6.65
CA ILE A 131 -14.58 9.81 6.80
C ILE A 131 -15.11 9.87 8.25
N ALA A 132 -14.23 9.79 9.24
CA ALA A 132 -14.61 9.90 10.66
C ALA A 132 -15.18 11.28 10.98
N ASP A 133 -14.56 12.36 10.47
CA ASP A 133 -15.07 13.73 10.65
C ASP A 133 -16.47 13.90 10.06
N HIS A 134 -16.69 13.41 8.84
CA HIS A 134 -18.00 13.48 8.17
C HIS A 134 -19.06 12.58 8.83
N GLY A 135 -18.66 11.45 9.44
CA GLY A 135 -19.55 10.52 10.12
C GLY A 135 -19.83 10.89 11.59
N GLY A 136 -19.08 11.85 12.12
CA GLY A 136 -19.14 12.27 13.52
C GLY A 136 -18.21 11.48 14.43
N ILE A 137 -17.22 12.15 15.01
CA ILE A 137 -16.20 11.54 15.88
C ILE A 137 -16.82 10.74 17.04
N HIS A 138 -17.90 11.26 17.65
CA HIS A 138 -18.61 10.58 18.74
C HIS A 138 -19.20 9.23 18.31
N THR A 139 -19.64 9.10 17.05
CA THR A 139 -20.15 7.85 16.49
C THR A 139 -18.99 6.85 16.33
N PHE A 140 -17.85 7.30 15.81
CA PHE A 140 -16.66 6.45 15.67
C PHE A 140 -16.08 6.02 17.02
N ASP A 141 -16.02 6.92 18.00
CA ASP A 141 -15.62 6.62 19.37
C ASP A 141 -16.52 5.51 19.97
N HIS A 142 -17.84 5.70 19.89
CA HIS A 142 -18.79 4.70 20.37
C HIS A 142 -18.60 3.34 19.67
N ILE A 143 -18.43 3.30 18.35
CA ILE A 143 -18.24 2.06 17.60
C ILE A 143 -16.94 1.38 18.03
N THR A 144 -15.83 2.10 18.16
CA THR A 144 -14.56 1.52 18.57
C THR A 144 -14.60 0.95 19.99
N SER A 145 -15.46 1.44 20.86
CA SER A 145 -15.58 0.97 22.25
C SER A 145 -16.03 -0.50 22.37
N TYR A 146 -16.70 -1.04 21.39
CA TYR A 146 -17.11 -2.45 21.37
C TYR A 146 -16.51 -3.24 20.21
N LEU A 147 -16.37 -2.64 19.02
CA LEU A 147 -15.98 -3.37 17.82
C LEU A 147 -14.49 -3.78 17.83
N ASN A 148 -13.61 -2.94 18.40
CA ASN A 148 -12.18 -3.23 18.42
C ASN A 148 -11.82 -4.57 19.10
N ALA A 149 -12.66 -5.03 20.02
CA ALA A 149 -12.46 -6.32 20.70
C ALA A 149 -12.77 -7.54 19.81
N ASP A 150 -13.60 -7.35 18.78
CA ASP A 150 -14.03 -8.39 17.86
C ASP A 150 -13.25 -8.42 16.56
N LEU A 151 -12.46 -7.37 16.28
CA LEU A 151 -11.64 -7.32 15.06
C LEU A 151 -10.47 -8.29 15.15
N ALA A 152 -10.05 -8.78 14.00
CA ALA A 152 -8.90 -9.66 13.86
C ALA A 152 -7.62 -9.07 14.46
N ASP A 153 -6.92 -9.83 15.33
CA ASP A 153 -5.67 -9.41 15.98
C ASP A 153 -4.51 -10.41 15.80
N GLU A 154 -4.65 -11.39 14.89
CA GLU A 154 -3.63 -12.40 14.61
C GLU A 154 -2.29 -11.75 14.27
N LYS A 155 -1.24 -12.25 14.92
CA LYS A 155 0.15 -11.79 14.74
C LYS A 155 0.96 -12.74 13.86
N GLU A 156 0.48 -13.94 13.67
CA GLU A 156 1.13 -14.99 12.91
C GLU A 156 0.75 -14.93 11.43
N GLU A 157 1.51 -15.67 10.63
CA GLU A 157 1.23 -15.86 9.20
C GLU A 157 -0.17 -16.48 9.01
N SER A 158 -0.92 -15.97 8.03
CA SER A 158 -2.24 -16.51 7.71
C SER A 158 -2.18 -17.97 7.22
N PRO A 159 -2.85 -18.91 7.91
CA PRO A 159 -2.88 -20.31 7.48
C PRO A 159 -3.49 -20.48 6.08
N VAL A 160 -4.42 -19.62 5.70
CA VAL A 160 -5.06 -19.65 4.36
C VAL A 160 -4.03 -19.30 3.30
N LEU A 161 -3.29 -18.22 3.48
CA LEU A 161 -2.26 -17.79 2.52
C LEU A 161 -1.13 -18.82 2.42
N LYS A 162 -0.69 -19.35 3.57
CA LYS A 162 0.33 -20.39 3.61
C LYS A 162 -0.06 -21.62 2.81
N LYS A 163 -1.28 -22.13 3.04
CA LYS A 163 -1.81 -23.27 2.30
C LYS A 163 -1.90 -23.01 0.80
N MET A 164 -2.34 -21.81 0.40
CA MET A 164 -2.39 -21.45 -1.02
C MET A 164 -1.01 -21.43 -1.66
N VAL A 165 0.01 -20.94 -0.97
CA VAL A 165 1.41 -20.96 -1.45
C VAL A 165 1.91 -22.40 -1.60
N GLU A 166 1.67 -23.27 -0.60
CA GLU A 166 2.03 -24.69 -0.64
C GLU A 166 1.34 -25.44 -1.81
N GLU A 167 0.11 -25.04 -2.16
CA GLU A 167 -0.66 -25.59 -3.29
C GLU A 167 -0.28 -24.95 -4.64
N GLY A 168 0.66 -24.00 -4.69
CA GLY A 168 1.07 -23.29 -5.91
C GLY A 168 0.05 -22.28 -6.43
N LYS A 169 -0.97 -21.93 -5.64
CA LYS A 169 -2.00 -20.93 -5.98
C LYS A 169 -1.49 -19.51 -5.68
N LEU A 170 -0.62 -19.00 -6.58
CA LEU A 170 0.08 -17.73 -6.39
C LEU A 170 -0.63 -16.53 -7.05
N GLY A 171 -1.90 -16.66 -7.34
CA GLY A 171 -2.71 -15.62 -8.00
C GLY A 171 -2.55 -15.60 -9.51
N VAL A 172 -2.64 -14.41 -10.10
CA VAL A 172 -2.59 -14.19 -11.56
C VAL A 172 -1.37 -14.84 -12.21
N LYS A 173 -0.20 -14.83 -11.55
CA LYS A 173 1.05 -15.40 -12.08
C LYS A 173 1.02 -16.91 -12.28
N SER A 174 0.23 -17.63 -11.47
CA SER A 174 0.11 -19.09 -11.55
C SER A 174 -1.19 -19.54 -12.22
N GLY A 175 -2.03 -18.60 -12.64
CA GLY A 175 -3.33 -18.89 -13.23
C GLY A 175 -4.42 -19.22 -12.20
N GLN A 176 -4.09 -19.26 -10.91
CA GLN A 176 -5.04 -19.52 -9.82
C GLN A 176 -4.62 -18.84 -8.52
N GLY A 177 -5.59 -18.28 -7.83
CA GLY A 177 -5.47 -17.68 -6.50
C GLY A 177 -6.78 -17.85 -5.74
N PHE A 178 -7.28 -16.79 -5.08
CA PHE A 178 -8.65 -16.73 -4.59
C PHE A 178 -9.66 -16.86 -5.73
N TYR A 179 -9.26 -16.42 -6.93
CA TYR A 179 -10.03 -16.48 -8.17
C TYR A 179 -9.32 -17.32 -9.22
N ASP A 180 -10.07 -17.74 -10.24
CA ASP A 180 -9.56 -18.45 -11.40
C ASP A 180 -9.04 -17.47 -12.46
N TYR A 181 -7.77 -17.61 -12.80
CA TYR A 181 -7.06 -16.82 -13.83
C TYR A 181 -6.50 -17.73 -14.94
N SER A 182 -7.11 -18.90 -15.16
CA SER A 182 -6.66 -19.86 -16.17
C SER A 182 -6.87 -19.34 -17.60
N GLY A 183 -6.01 -19.80 -18.53
CA GLY A 183 -6.06 -19.40 -19.94
C GLY A 183 -5.92 -17.88 -20.11
N ASP A 184 -6.77 -17.27 -20.92
CA ASP A 184 -6.73 -15.84 -21.25
C ASP A 184 -7.25 -14.93 -20.11
N LYS A 185 -7.83 -15.50 -19.03
CA LYS A 185 -8.37 -14.72 -17.91
C LYS A 185 -7.34 -13.90 -17.17
N ALA A 186 -6.08 -14.38 -17.11
CA ALA A 186 -4.97 -13.63 -16.48
C ALA A 186 -4.72 -12.31 -17.21
N ASP A 187 -4.57 -12.36 -18.53
CA ASP A 187 -4.29 -11.18 -19.34
C ASP A 187 -5.49 -10.23 -19.34
N GLN A 188 -6.70 -10.75 -19.44
CA GLN A 188 -7.92 -9.95 -19.35
C GLN A 188 -8.03 -9.23 -18.01
N ALA A 189 -7.77 -9.91 -16.89
CA ALA A 189 -7.80 -9.31 -15.56
C ALA A 189 -6.77 -8.18 -15.40
N ILE A 190 -5.56 -8.34 -15.97
CA ILE A 190 -4.53 -7.30 -15.97
C ILE A 190 -4.99 -6.09 -16.80
N GLN A 191 -5.49 -6.31 -18.01
CA GLN A 191 -5.94 -5.25 -18.90
C GLN A 191 -7.11 -4.46 -18.29
N ASP A 192 -8.10 -5.15 -17.72
CA ASP A 192 -9.25 -4.51 -17.08
C ASP A 192 -8.82 -3.70 -15.85
N ARG A 193 -7.93 -4.24 -15.01
CA ARG A 193 -7.35 -3.52 -13.87
C ARG A 193 -6.65 -2.25 -14.33
N ASP A 194 -5.75 -2.37 -15.31
CA ASP A 194 -4.92 -1.24 -15.77
C ASP A 194 -5.79 -0.15 -16.40
N ARG A 195 -6.78 -0.53 -17.21
CA ARG A 195 -7.77 0.39 -17.78
C ARG A 195 -8.51 1.15 -16.68
N MET A 196 -9.02 0.46 -15.65
CA MET A 196 -9.76 1.10 -14.57
C MET A 196 -8.87 1.99 -13.71
N TYR A 197 -7.63 1.60 -13.44
CA TYR A 197 -6.68 2.45 -12.72
C TYR A 197 -6.39 3.74 -13.48
N ILE A 198 -6.21 3.68 -14.80
CA ILE A 198 -6.01 4.86 -15.66
C ILE A 198 -7.21 5.80 -15.58
N GLU A 199 -8.43 5.28 -15.73
CA GLU A 199 -9.64 6.12 -15.71
C GLU A 199 -9.85 6.78 -14.34
N LEU A 200 -9.71 6.03 -13.25
CA LEU A 200 -9.81 6.58 -11.90
C LEU A 200 -8.71 7.62 -11.60
N ALA A 201 -7.48 7.33 -12.00
CA ALA A 201 -6.37 8.26 -11.80
C ALA A 201 -6.56 9.57 -12.58
N LYS A 202 -7.10 9.52 -13.81
CA LYS A 202 -7.46 10.72 -14.58
C LYS A 202 -8.45 11.59 -13.81
N VAL A 203 -9.52 10.99 -13.29
CA VAL A 203 -10.57 11.72 -12.56
C VAL A 203 -10.05 12.32 -11.26
N LEU A 204 -9.27 11.56 -10.49
CA LEU A 204 -8.91 11.93 -9.12
C LEU A 204 -7.63 12.77 -9.03
N TYR A 205 -6.68 12.58 -9.95
CA TYR A 205 -5.32 13.13 -9.80
C TYR A 205 -4.85 13.97 -10.98
N PHE A 206 -5.23 13.63 -12.21
CA PHE A 206 -4.63 14.25 -13.40
C PHE A 206 -5.52 15.26 -14.11
N ASN A 207 -6.86 15.16 -14.01
CA ASN A 207 -7.80 16.09 -14.65
C ASN A 207 -8.26 17.22 -13.72
N LYS A 208 -7.54 17.52 -12.63
CA LYS A 208 -7.85 18.71 -11.82
C LYS A 208 -7.50 19.96 -12.63
N LYS A 209 -8.53 20.65 -13.10
CA LYS A 209 -8.42 22.03 -13.60
C LYS A 209 -8.07 22.98 -12.47
#